data_e2843dc6e2ab7d01f2fc60a5308d676d
#
_entry.id   e2843dc6e2ab7d01f2fc60a5308d676d
#
_cell.length_a   1.000
_cell.length_b   1.000
_cell.length_c   1.000
_cell.angle_alpha   90.00
_cell.angle_beta   90.00
_cell.angle_gamma   90.00
#
_symmetry.space_group_name_H-M   'P 1'
#
loop_
_entity.id
_entity.type
_entity.pdbx_description
1 polymer ?
#
loop_
_entity_poly.entity_id
_entity_poly.type
_entity_poly.pdbx_seq_one_letter_code
_entity_poly.pdbx_strand_id
1 'polypeptide(L)'
;VRIGGLKHDLPHDFAESVARAFKTIRKLLDDCDRLLSRKRIFLDRLSNVGVISQETALSYCLTGPILRASGIDYDVRKAFPYLVYDQVDFEVPLGSRGDNYDRFLCRIREIEQSMKIVEQALANLPVGPVWIEDPRFVLPEKEKVYGSIEGLMHHFKIIMEGIHVPAGETNFAVEGGN
;
A
#
# COMPACT_ATOMS: atom_id res chain seq x y z
N VAL A 1 10.45 6.39 4.05
CA VAL A 1 10.76 5.05 4.59
C VAL A 1 12.21 4.73 4.29
N ARG A 2 12.93 4.14 5.25
CA ARG A 2 14.30 3.65 5.13
C ARG A 2 14.47 2.39 5.98
N ILE A 3 15.57 1.67 5.82
CA ILE A 3 15.90 0.57 6.73
C ILE A 3 15.99 1.12 8.15
N GLY A 4 15.24 0.53 9.07
CA GLY A 4 15.14 0.98 10.46
C GLY A 4 14.03 1.99 10.75
N GLY A 5 13.19 2.38 9.77
CA GLY A 5 12.03 3.24 10.01
C GLY A 5 11.85 4.40 9.03
N LEU A 6 11.49 5.56 9.54
CA LEU A 6 11.27 6.78 8.77
C LEU A 6 12.47 7.73 8.91
N LYS A 7 12.66 8.61 7.94
CA LYS A 7 13.69 9.65 8.01
C LYS A 7 13.27 10.82 8.91
N HIS A 8 11.99 11.16 8.89
CA HIS A 8 11.37 12.23 9.66
C HIS A 8 10.02 11.77 10.16
N ASP A 9 9.56 12.31 11.25
CA ASP A 9 8.21 12.15 11.74
C ASP A 9 7.19 12.86 10.85
N LEU A 10 5.91 12.57 11.05
CA LEU A 10 4.82 13.18 10.30
C LEU A 10 4.72 14.68 10.65
N PRO A 11 4.44 15.55 9.65
CA PRO A 11 4.12 16.94 9.91
C PRO A 11 2.89 17.09 10.84
N HIS A 12 2.84 18.16 11.62
CA HIS A 12 1.72 18.41 12.54
C HIS A 12 0.35 18.48 11.85
N ASP A 13 0.30 18.99 10.62
CA ASP A 13 -0.91 19.15 9.82
C ASP A 13 -1.21 17.93 8.92
N PHE A 14 -0.49 16.82 9.09
CA PHE A 14 -0.59 15.66 8.20
C PHE A 14 -2.01 15.10 8.15
N ALA A 15 -2.63 14.85 9.30
CA ALA A 15 -4.00 14.31 9.37
C ALA A 15 -5.03 15.24 8.71
N GLU A 16 -4.90 16.57 8.92
CA GLU A 16 -5.78 17.55 8.28
C GLU A 16 -5.57 17.59 6.77
N SER A 17 -4.33 17.49 6.32
CA SER A 17 -3.97 17.46 4.90
C SER A 17 -4.54 16.22 4.22
N VAL A 18 -4.46 15.05 4.87
CA VAL A 18 -5.10 13.80 4.40
C VAL A 18 -6.62 13.96 4.34
N ALA A 19 -7.25 14.51 5.36
CA ALA A 19 -8.71 14.74 5.37
C ALA A 19 -9.17 15.65 4.21
N ARG A 20 -8.41 16.72 3.94
CA ARG A 20 -8.67 17.60 2.78
C ARG A 20 -8.51 16.87 1.45
N ALA A 21 -7.47 16.05 1.31
CA ALA A 21 -7.24 15.24 0.13
C ALA A 21 -8.38 14.23 -0.08
N PHE A 22 -8.83 13.54 0.96
CA PHE A 22 -9.92 12.58 0.89
C PHE A 22 -11.25 13.22 0.49
N LYS A 23 -11.53 14.43 0.98
CA LYS A 23 -12.72 15.19 0.53
C LYS A 23 -12.69 15.45 -0.98
N THR A 24 -11.52 15.77 -1.52
CA THR A 24 -11.33 15.99 -2.97
C THR A 24 -11.47 14.68 -3.74
N ILE A 25 -10.87 13.59 -3.24
CA ILE A 25 -10.95 12.26 -3.86
C ILE A 25 -12.40 11.77 -3.89
N ARG A 26 -13.15 11.86 -2.79
CA ARG A 26 -14.58 11.47 -2.75
C ARG A 26 -15.40 12.23 -3.80
N LYS A 27 -15.17 13.54 -3.94
CA LYS A 27 -15.81 14.33 -4.98
C LYS A 27 -15.48 13.84 -6.39
N LEU A 28 -14.22 13.50 -6.64
CA LEU A 28 -13.78 12.96 -7.94
C LEU A 28 -14.39 11.57 -8.20
N LEU A 29 -14.52 10.72 -7.19
CA LEU A 29 -15.19 9.42 -7.32
C LEU A 29 -16.67 9.57 -7.67
N ASP A 30 -17.38 10.50 -7.02
CA ASP A 30 -18.76 10.83 -7.33
C ASP A 30 -18.91 11.35 -8.77
N ASP A 31 -17.99 12.21 -9.21
CA ASP A 31 -17.96 12.71 -10.58
C ASP A 31 -17.69 11.57 -11.59
N CYS A 32 -16.76 10.66 -11.28
CA CYS A 32 -16.49 9.47 -12.10
C CYS A 32 -17.72 8.55 -12.18
N ASP A 33 -18.39 8.28 -11.08
CA ASP A 33 -19.62 7.47 -11.08
C ASP A 33 -20.70 8.12 -11.96
N ARG A 34 -20.94 9.41 -11.78
CA ARG A 34 -21.95 10.15 -12.53
C ARG A 34 -21.64 10.24 -14.03
N LEU A 35 -20.37 10.46 -14.39
CA LEU A 35 -19.95 10.71 -15.77
C LEU A 35 -19.65 9.44 -16.56
N LEU A 36 -19.24 8.36 -15.91
CA LEU A 36 -18.79 7.14 -16.56
C LEU A 36 -19.63 5.93 -16.23
N SER A 37 -19.75 5.55 -14.95
CA SER A 37 -20.22 4.22 -14.53
C SER A 37 -21.59 3.83 -15.08
N ARG A 38 -22.50 4.80 -15.26
CA ARG A 38 -23.87 4.59 -15.72
C ARG A 38 -24.11 4.98 -17.19
N LYS A 39 -23.05 5.37 -17.91
CA LYS A 39 -23.21 5.77 -19.30
C LYS A 39 -23.21 4.57 -20.23
N ARG A 40 -24.20 4.52 -21.12
CA ARG A 40 -24.38 3.41 -22.08
C ARG A 40 -23.10 3.12 -22.87
N ILE A 41 -22.46 4.14 -23.42
CA ILE A 41 -21.23 3.97 -24.23
C ILE A 41 -20.11 3.33 -23.40
N PHE A 42 -19.98 3.71 -22.11
CA PHE A 42 -18.99 3.14 -21.22
C PHE A 42 -19.28 1.68 -20.89
N LEU A 43 -20.55 1.38 -20.58
CA LEU A 43 -21.02 0.02 -20.36
C LEU A 43 -20.83 -0.87 -21.58
N ASP A 44 -21.25 -0.41 -22.76
CA ASP A 44 -21.14 -1.17 -24.02
C ASP A 44 -19.68 -1.50 -24.39
N ARG A 45 -18.72 -0.68 -23.95
CA ARG A 45 -17.29 -0.89 -24.22
C ARG A 45 -16.57 -1.76 -23.19
N LEU A 46 -17.08 -1.88 -21.99
CA LEU A 46 -16.39 -2.57 -20.91
C LEU A 46 -17.09 -3.85 -20.44
N SER A 47 -18.42 -3.91 -20.54
CA SER A 47 -19.18 -5.09 -20.13
C SER A 47 -18.98 -6.23 -21.14
N ASN A 48 -18.72 -7.42 -20.61
CA ASN A 48 -18.42 -8.63 -21.39
C ASN A 48 -17.17 -8.51 -22.31
N VAL A 49 -16.30 -7.55 -22.05
CA VAL A 49 -15.03 -7.37 -22.76
C VAL A 49 -13.88 -7.79 -21.84
N GLY A 50 -12.98 -8.63 -22.38
CA GLY A 50 -11.82 -9.14 -21.63
C GLY A 50 -12.23 -9.98 -20.43
N VAL A 51 -13.25 -10.81 -20.57
CA VAL A 51 -13.76 -11.70 -19.50
C VAL A 51 -12.68 -12.71 -19.12
N ILE A 52 -12.37 -12.79 -17.83
CA ILE A 52 -11.47 -13.78 -17.22
C ILE A 52 -12.31 -14.60 -16.25
N SER A 53 -12.44 -15.91 -16.53
CA SER A 53 -13.14 -16.83 -15.64
C SER A 53 -12.32 -17.09 -14.37
N GLN A 54 -12.98 -17.55 -13.31
CA GLN A 54 -12.29 -17.94 -12.06
C GLN A 54 -11.22 -19.01 -12.32
N GLU A 55 -11.52 -20.00 -13.14
CA GLU A 55 -10.60 -21.07 -13.51
C GLU A 55 -9.35 -20.51 -14.22
N THR A 56 -9.55 -19.63 -15.21
CA THR A 56 -8.45 -18.96 -15.90
C THR A 56 -7.63 -18.10 -14.93
N ALA A 57 -8.28 -17.34 -14.06
CA ALA A 57 -7.60 -16.49 -13.10
C ALA A 57 -6.70 -17.29 -12.15
N LEU A 58 -7.17 -18.45 -11.68
CA LEU A 58 -6.39 -19.34 -10.83
C LEU A 58 -5.23 -20.02 -11.58
N SER A 59 -5.48 -20.51 -12.82
CA SER A 59 -4.46 -21.19 -13.61
C SER A 59 -3.28 -20.28 -13.99
N TYR A 60 -3.53 -18.98 -14.16
CA TYR A 60 -2.51 -17.98 -14.41
C TYR A 60 -1.97 -17.30 -13.14
N CYS A 61 -2.36 -17.76 -11.95
CA CYS A 61 -1.96 -17.19 -10.66
C CYS A 61 -2.19 -15.68 -10.60
N LEU A 62 -3.30 -15.19 -11.12
CA LEU A 62 -3.65 -13.77 -11.08
C LEU A 62 -3.94 -13.35 -9.63
N THR A 63 -3.65 -12.11 -9.31
CA THR A 63 -3.86 -11.51 -7.98
C THR A 63 -4.49 -10.13 -8.10
N GLY A 64 -4.80 -9.50 -6.96
CA GLY A 64 -5.29 -8.14 -6.91
C GLY A 64 -6.67 -7.94 -7.53
N PRO A 65 -6.97 -6.72 -8.03
CA PRO A 65 -8.29 -6.38 -8.58
C PRO A 65 -8.74 -7.26 -9.75
N ILE A 66 -7.80 -7.83 -10.50
CA ILE A 66 -8.12 -8.71 -11.63
C ILE A 66 -8.74 -10.01 -11.12
N LEU A 67 -8.13 -10.62 -10.09
CA LEU A 67 -8.65 -11.83 -9.47
C LEU A 67 -9.99 -11.55 -8.77
N ARG A 68 -10.08 -10.46 -8.01
CA ARG A 68 -11.30 -10.07 -7.30
C ARG A 68 -12.46 -9.74 -8.24
N ALA A 69 -12.19 -9.16 -9.42
CA ALA A 69 -13.20 -8.94 -10.44
C ALA A 69 -13.81 -10.24 -10.97
N SER A 70 -13.05 -11.34 -10.98
CA SER A 70 -13.55 -12.67 -11.33
C SER A 70 -14.36 -13.35 -10.21
N GLY A 71 -14.60 -12.66 -9.09
CA GLY A 71 -15.42 -13.13 -7.97
C GLY A 71 -14.68 -14.01 -6.97
N ILE A 72 -13.37 -14.03 -6.98
CA ILE A 72 -12.56 -14.76 -6.00
C ILE A 72 -12.18 -13.83 -4.86
N ASP A 73 -12.62 -14.18 -3.65
CA ASP A 73 -12.32 -13.43 -2.42
C ASP A 73 -10.92 -13.77 -1.92
N TYR A 74 -9.95 -13.07 -2.48
CA TYR A 74 -8.56 -13.18 -2.06
C TYR A 74 -7.91 -11.80 -1.96
N ASP A 75 -7.45 -11.49 -0.76
CA ASP A 75 -6.64 -10.31 -0.44
C ASP A 75 -5.58 -10.71 0.56
N VAL A 76 -4.31 -10.50 0.22
CA VAL A 76 -3.17 -10.86 1.07
C VAL A 76 -3.24 -10.21 2.44
N ARG A 77 -3.78 -8.99 2.53
CA ARG A 77 -3.96 -8.27 3.80
C ARG A 77 -4.91 -8.98 4.78
N LYS A 78 -5.87 -9.78 4.26
CA LYS A 78 -6.79 -10.60 5.06
C LYS A 78 -6.34 -12.06 5.19
N ALA A 79 -5.81 -12.64 4.11
CA ALA A 79 -5.38 -14.03 4.10
C ALA A 79 -4.11 -14.25 4.93
N PHE A 80 -3.16 -13.30 4.87
CA PHE A 80 -1.89 -13.32 5.60
C PHE A 80 -1.60 -11.91 6.15
N PRO A 81 -2.30 -11.50 7.22
CA PRO A 81 -2.19 -10.15 7.77
C PRO A 81 -0.76 -9.79 8.12
N TYR A 82 -0.35 -8.59 7.76
CA TYR A 82 0.94 -8.01 8.08
C TYR A 82 0.78 -6.59 8.57
N LEU A 83 1.78 -6.06 9.28
CA LEU A 83 1.73 -4.77 9.97
C LEU A 83 0.50 -4.68 10.89
N VAL A 84 -0.42 -3.76 10.61
CA VAL A 84 -1.63 -3.50 11.41
C VAL A 84 -2.93 -3.92 10.70
N TYR A 85 -2.84 -4.70 9.62
CA TYR A 85 -4.02 -5.08 8.85
C TYR A 85 -4.99 -6.00 9.58
N ASP A 86 -4.55 -6.69 10.62
CA ASP A 86 -5.39 -7.46 11.54
C ASP A 86 -6.23 -6.58 12.50
N GLN A 87 -5.85 -5.30 12.64
CA GLN A 87 -6.47 -4.35 13.56
C GLN A 87 -7.39 -3.34 12.83
N VAL A 88 -7.38 -3.32 11.50
CA VAL A 88 -8.19 -2.41 10.70
C VAL A 88 -9.36 -3.12 10.04
N ASP A 89 -10.51 -2.47 10.04
CA ASP A 89 -11.71 -2.97 9.39
C ASP A 89 -11.83 -2.41 7.97
N PHE A 90 -11.90 -3.33 6.98
CA PHE A 90 -12.15 -3.01 5.58
C PHE A 90 -12.80 -4.19 4.87
N GLU A 91 -13.45 -3.92 3.76
CA GLU A 91 -14.08 -4.92 2.91
C GLU A 91 -13.23 -5.17 1.66
N VAL A 92 -13.32 -6.40 1.13
CA VAL A 92 -12.70 -6.77 -0.14
C VAL A 92 -13.76 -6.67 -1.24
N PRO A 93 -13.67 -5.68 -2.15
CA PRO A 93 -14.64 -5.56 -3.23
C PRO A 93 -14.51 -6.70 -4.24
N LEU A 94 -15.63 -7.36 -4.55
CA LEU A 94 -15.67 -8.45 -5.50
C LEU A 94 -16.52 -8.06 -6.72
N GLY A 95 -16.11 -8.56 -7.88
CA GLY A 95 -16.90 -8.60 -9.11
C GLY A 95 -17.63 -9.93 -9.26
N SER A 96 -18.28 -10.11 -10.38
CA SER A 96 -19.04 -11.33 -10.68
C SER A 96 -18.79 -11.89 -12.07
N ARG A 97 -18.45 -11.03 -13.02
CA ARG A 97 -18.30 -11.39 -14.45
C ARG A 97 -16.86 -11.54 -14.90
N GLY A 98 -15.91 -10.96 -14.15
CA GLY A 98 -14.49 -10.94 -14.52
C GLY A 98 -14.18 -10.11 -15.76
N ASP A 99 -15.04 -9.17 -16.13
CA ASP A 99 -14.87 -8.30 -17.29
C ASP A 99 -14.19 -6.97 -16.92
N ASN A 100 -13.96 -6.14 -17.94
CA ASN A 100 -13.34 -4.83 -17.73
C ASN A 100 -14.16 -3.90 -16.85
N TYR A 101 -15.49 -4.02 -16.89
CA TYR A 101 -16.39 -3.21 -16.07
C TYR A 101 -16.28 -3.58 -14.59
N ASP A 102 -16.28 -4.87 -14.27
CA ASP A 102 -16.09 -5.34 -12.89
C ASP A 102 -14.71 -4.94 -12.35
N ARG A 103 -13.66 -5.01 -13.17
CA ARG A 103 -12.32 -4.52 -12.78
C ARG A 103 -12.30 -3.03 -12.47
N PHE A 104 -13.02 -2.23 -13.25
CA PHE A 104 -13.18 -0.80 -12.98
C PHE A 104 -13.91 -0.58 -11.65
N LEU A 105 -15.06 -1.25 -11.44
CA LEU A 105 -15.83 -1.11 -10.20
C LEU A 105 -15.06 -1.56 -8.96
N CYS A 106 -14.33 -2.67 -9.04
CA CYS A 106 -13.47 -3.13 -7.94
C CYS A 106 -12.47 -2.04 -7.55
N ARG A 107 -11.75 -1.44 -8.52
CA ARG A 107 -10.77 -0.39 -8.24
C ARG A 107 -11.39 0.85 -7.60
N ILE A 108 -12.56 1.30 -8.07
CA ILE A 108 -13.27 2.44 -7.47
C ILE A 108 -13.61 2.15 -6.01
N ARG A 109 -14.16 0.96 -5.71
CA ARG A 109 -14.50 0.56 -4.33
C ARG A 109 -13.26 0.37 -3.47
N GLU A 110 -12.16 -0.14 -4.02
CA GLU A 110 -10.89 -0.28 -3.30
C GLU A 110 -10.28 1.05 -2.88
N ILE A 111 -10.49 2.14 -3.65
CA ILE A 111 -10.07 3.47 -3.24
C ILE A 111 -10.80 3.90 -1.95
N GLU A 112 -12.10 3.64 -1.86
CA GLU A 112 -12.90 3.95 -0.66
C GLU A 112 -12.42 3.12 0.55
N GLN A 113 -12.17 1.82 0.36
CA GLN A 113 -11.63 0.97 1.42
C GLN A 113 -10.22 1.41 1.84
N SER A 114 -9.38 1.83 0.90
CA SER A 114 -8.06 2.35 1.19
C SER A 114 -8.10 3.65 2.02
N MET A 115 -9.04 4.55 1.72
CA MET A 115 -9.25 5.74 2.54
C MET A 115 -9.70 5.37 3.97
N LYS A 116 -10.61 4.40 4.11
CA LYS A 116 -11.07 3.89 5.40
C LYS A 116 -9.92 3.30 6.23
N ILE A 117 -9.02 2.54 5.60
CA ILE A 117 -7.82 2.01 6.25
C ILE A 117 -6.90 3.13 6.74
N VAL A 118 -6.63 4.13 5.90
CA VAL A 118 -5.76 5.26 6.27
C VAL A 118 -6.38 6.09 7.40
N GLU A 119 -7.69 6.33 7.40
CA GLU A 119 -8.40 7.03 8.48
C GLU A 119 -8.24 6.28 9.81
N GLN A 120 -8.41 4.95 9.82
CA GLN A 120 -8.21 4.13 11.02
C GLN A 120 -6.75 4.10 11.49
N ALA A 121 -5.80 3.99 10.56
CA ALA A 121 -4.38 4.01 10.88
C ALA A 121 -3.95 5.34 11.50
N LEU A 122 -4.46 6.47 10.98
CA LEU A 122 -4.19 7.79 11.55
C LEU A 122 -4.81 7.98 12.93
N ALA A 123 -6.01 7.45 13.16
CA ALA A 123 -6.67 7.52 14.47
C ALA A 123 -5.94 6.70 15.55
N ASN A 124 -5.25 5.63 15.16
CA ASN A 124 -4.55 4.71 16.06
C ASN A 124 -3.02 4.84 15.96
N LEU A 125 -2.52 5.97 15.46
CA LEU A 125 -1.08 6.17 15.28
C LEU A 125 -0.37 6.21 16.64
N PRO A 126 0.59 5.30 16.91
CA PRO A 126 1.30 5.26 18.17
C PRO A 126 2.26 6.45 18.29
N VAL A 127 2.42 6.94 19.50
CA VAL A 127 3.45 7.94 19.85
C VAL A 127 4.75 7.22 20.17
N GLY A 128 5.87 7.67 19.62
CA GLY A 128 7.16 7.07 19.92
C GLY A 128 8.24 7.36 18.85
N PRO A 129 9.41 6.75 18.97
CA PRO A 129 10.48 6.95 18.02
C PRO A 129 10.10 6.40 16.63
N VAL A 130 10.39 7.19 15.60
CA VAL A 130 10.06 6.83 14.20
C VAL A 130 11.16 6.06 13.50
N TRP A 131 12.31 5.87 14.15
CA TRP A 131 13.43 5.03 13.67
C TRP A 131 14.11 4.32 14.84
N ILE A 132 14.84 3.27 14.51
CA ILE A 132 15.72 2.57 15.46
C ILE A 132 17.04 3.33 15.61
N GLU A 133 17.59 3.35 16.82
CA GLU A 133 18.91 3.90 17.13
C GLU A 133 19.97 2.79 17.14
N ASP A 134 20.02 2.00 16.07
CA ASP A 134 20.99 0.91 15.94
C ASP A 134 22.14 1.34 15.01
N PRO A 135 23.39 1.37 15.51
CA PRO A 135 24.54 1.78 14.71
C PRO A 135 24.79 0.91 13.50
N ARG A 136 24.23 -0.28 13.39
CA ARG A 136 24.32 -1.12 12.19
C ARG A 136 23.54 -0.55 11.01
N PHE A 137 22.53 0.31 11.24
CA PHE A 137 21.61 0.80 10.22
C PHE A 137 21.56 2.32 10.13
N VAL A 138 22.00 3.03 11.16
CA VAL A 138 21.90 4.49 11.25
C VAL A 138 23.27 5.12 11.12
N LEU A 139 23.38 6.06 10.19
CA LEU A 139 24.60 6.85 10.02
C LEU A 139 24.85 7.72 11.27
N PRO A 140 26.09 7.84 11.74
CA PRO A 140 26.43 8.72 12.85
C PRO A 140 26.17 10.19 12.46
N GLU A 141 25.91 11.02 13.47
CA GLU A 141 25.79 12.46 13.28
C GLU A 141 27.09 13.06 12.72
N LYS A 142 26.96 14.09 11.89
CA LYS A 142 28.11 14.73 11.23
C LYS A 142 29.19 15.18 12.20
N GLU A 143 28.82 15.70 13.35
CA GLU A 143 29.76 16.13 14.39
C GLU A 143 30.60 14.96 14.91
N LYS A 144 30.00 13.79 15.10
CA LYS A 144 30.72 12.56 15.48
C LYS A 144 31.63 12.07 14.38
N VAL A 145 31.20 12.18 13.11
CA VAL A 145 32.02 11.77 11.96
C VAL A 145 33.27 12.62 11.86
N TYR A 146 33.20 13.92 12.11
CA TYR A 146 34.35 14.82 12.03
C TYR A 146 35.12 14.94 13.35
N GLY A 147 34.53 14.60 14.48
CA GLY A 147 35.11 14.79 15.81
C GLY A 147 35.73 13.53 16.42
N SER A 148 35.48 12.34 15.86
CA SER A 148 36.04 11.10 16.40
C SER A 148 36.42 10.09 15.30
N ILE A 149 37.45 9.29 15.56
CA ILE A 149 37.85 8.23 14.67
C ILE A 149 36.82 7.14 14.56
N GLU A 150 36.17 6.79 15.66
CA GLU A 150 35.10 5.80 15.73
C GLU A 150 33.91 6.22 14.87
N GLY A 151 33.49 7.50 14.96
CA GLY A 151 32.42 8.07 14.14
C GLY A 151 32.73 8.04 12.66
N LEU A 152 33.98 8.40 12.30
CA LEU A 152 34.47 8.36 10.92
C LEU A 152 34.49 6.91 10.38
N MET A 153 35.03 5.97 11.13
CA MET A 153 35.08 4.55 10.74
C MET A 153 33.69 3.93 10.62
N HIS A 154 32.79 4.27 11.54
CA HIS A 154 31.39 3.81 11.48
C HIS A 154 30.68 4.33 10.22
N HIS A 155 30.82 5.64 9.94
CA HIS A 155 30.29 6.23 8.71
C HIS A 155 30.85 5.54 7.45
N PHE A 156 32.16 5.35 7.42
CA PHE A 156 32.88 4.72 6.30
C PHE A 156 32.36 3.29 6.05
N LYS A 157 32.25 2.47 7.09
CA LYS A 157 31.76 1.10 6.98
C LYS A 157 30.33 1.05 6.42
N ILE A 158 29.40 1.86 6.95
CA ILE A 158 28.02 1.85 6.46
C ILE A 158 27.94 2.30 4.98
N ILE A 159 28.72 3.31 4.58
CA ILE A 159 28.67 3.85 3.21
C ILE A 159 29.39 2.92 2.21
N MET A 160 30.52 2.34 2.58
CA MET A 160 31.37 1.57 1.66
C MET A 160 31.01 0.07 1.64
N GLU A 161 30.75 -0.50 2.81
CA GLU A 161 30.43 -1.93 2.94
C GLU A 161 28.90 -2.17 2.94
N GLY A 162 28.12 -1.18 3.39
CA GLY A 162 26.68 -1.30 3.55
C GLY A 162 26.26 -2.16 4.75
N ILE A 163 25.01 -2.58 4.74
CA ILE A 163 24.45 -3.43 5.79
C ILE A 163 24.76 -4.89 5.48
N HIS A 164 25.47 -5.56 6.35
CA HIS A 164 25.74 -7.00 6.22
C HIS A 164 24.49 -7.81 6.56
N VAL A 165 23.92 -8.44 5.54
CA VAL A 165 22.80 -9.38 5.68
C VAL A 165 23.36 -10.80 5.64
N PRO A 166 22.96 -11.70 6.56
CA PRO A 166 23.39 -13.10 6.50
C PRO A 166 22.88 -13.75 5.21
N ALA A 167 23.66 -14.72 4.69
CA ALA A 167 23.25 -15.49 3.53
C ALA A 167 21.95 -16.25 3.83
N GLY A 168 20.98 -16.13 2.93
CA GLY A 168 19.67 -16.76 3.09
C GLY A 168 18.68 -16.25 2.07
N GLU A 169 17.50 -16.85 2.06
CA GLU A 169 16.37 -16.45 1.26
C GLU A 169 15.21 -16.10 2.19
N THR A 170 14.50 -15.02 1.90
CA THR A 170 13.26 -14.67 2.58
C THR A 170 12.24 -14.21 1.55
N ASN A 171 11.00 -14.67 1.72
CA ASN A 171 9.88 -14.33 0.86
C ASN A 171 8.75 -13.75 1.71
N PHE A 172 8.20 -12.64 1.28
CA PHE A 172 7.10 -11.98 1.97
C PHE A 172 6.11 -11.42 0.96
N ALA A 173 4.85 -11.86 1.05
CA ALA A 173 3.79 -11.39 0.18
C ALA A 173 3.18 -10.09 0.71
N VAL A 174 3.02 -9.11 -0.16
CA VAL A 174 2.32 -7.84 0.13
C VAL A 174 1.28 -7.56 -0.93
N GLU A 175 0.18 -6.92 -0.55
CA GLU A 175 -0.80 -6.45 -1.53
C GLU A 175 -0.24 -5.22 -2.26
N GLY A 176 -0.15 -5.31 -3.59
CA GLY A 176 0.24 -4.20 -4.43
C GLY A 176 -0.96 -3.35 -4.86
N GLY A 177 -0.70 -2.14 -5.36
CA GLY A 177 -1.74 -1.22 -5.83
C GLY A 177 -2.15 -1.42 -7.30
N ASN A 178 -1.99 -2.58 -7.85
CA ASN A 178 -2.23 -2.87 -9.28
C ASN A 178 -3.70 -3.07 -9.61
#